data_970710ff4bd22201f699bb78dd478430
#
_entry.id   970710ff4bd22201f699bb78dd478430
#
_cell.length_a   1.000
_cell.length_b   1.000
_cell.length_c   1.000
_cell.angle_alpha   90.00
_cell.angle_beta   90.00
_cell.angle_gamma   90.00
#
_symmetry.space_group_name_H-M   'P 1'
#
loop_
_entity.id
_entity.type
_entity.pdbx_description
1 polymer ?
#
loop_
_entity_poly.entity_id
_entity_poly.type
_entity_poly.pdbx_seq_one_letter_code
_entity_poly.pdbx_strand_id
1 'polypeptide(L)'
;MIMDDAKMTANKEAKRIIIQTIQRVATETAVENSVTVFHIDNDEVKGRIIGREGRNIRALEAATGVEIVVDDTPEAIVISAFDPVRREICRLAMHQLVADGRIHPARIEEVVAKVKKQVEEEIIETGKRTTIDLGVHGL
;
A
#
# COMPACT_ATOMS: atom_id res chain seq x y z
N MET A 1 20.79 -11.25 6.39
CA MET A 1 21.35 -10.16 7.19
C MET A 1 21.53 -8.88 6.40
N ILE A 2 22.33 -8.86 5.33
CA ILE A 2 22.50 -7.65 4.50
C ILE A 2 21.19 -7.22 3.86
N MET A 3 20.37 -8.17 3.43
CA MET A 3 19.06 -7.90 2.83
C MET A 3 18.06 -7.28 3.83
N ASP A 4 18.12 -7.70 5.09
CA ASP A 4 17.23 -7.17 6.12
C ASP A 4 17.55 -5.72 6.47
N ASP A 5 18.83 -5.37 6.53
CA ASP A 5 19.27 -4.00 6.78
C ASP A 5 18.85 -3.07 5.63
N ALA A 6 18.98 -3.53 4.37
CA ALA A 6 18.54 -2.78 3.21
C ALA A 6 17.02 -2.57 3.22
N LYS A 7 16.24 -3.60 3.59
CA LYS A 7 14.78 -3.47 3.71
C LYS A 7 14.39 -2.51 4.82
N MET A 8 15.05 -2.54 5.95
CA MET A 8 14.78 -1.61 7.06
C MET A 8 15.07 -0.17 6.67
N THR A 9 16.17 0.08 5.98
CA THR A 9 16.54 1.41 5.49
C THR A 9 15.53 1.92 4.47
N ALA A 10 15.14 1.08 3.51
CA ALA A 10 14.13 1.43 2.50
C ALA A 10 12.78 1.74 3.16
N ASN A 11 12.39 0.99 4.17
CA ASN A 11 11.14 1.24 4.91
C ASN A 11 11.19 2.56 5.68
N LYS A 12 12.32 2.91 6.28
CA LYS A 12 12.50 4.19 6.98
C LYS A 12 12.40 5.37 6.02
N GLU A 13 13.05 5.27 4.86
CA GLU A 13 12.97 6.30 3.83
C GLU A 13 11.57 6.46 3.27
N ALA A 14 10.88 5.33 3.01
CA ALA A 14 9.51 5.34 2.55
C ALA A 14 8.59 6.02 3.57
N LYS A 15 8.73 5.73 4.85
CA LYS A 15 7.97 6.38 5.92
C LYS A 15 8.22 7.89 5.96
N ARG A 16 9.47 8.30 5.83
CA ARG A 16 9.83 9.72 5.80
C ARG A 16 9.19 10.44 4.61
N ILE A 17 9.24 9.85 3.43
CA ILE A 17 8.63 10.39 2.23
C ILE A 17 7.12 10.50 2.40
N ILE A 18 6.48 9.50 2.95
CA ILE A 18 5.04 9.50 3.24
C ILE A 18 4.68 10.64 4.18
N ILE A 19 5.41 10.81 5.28
CA ILE A 19 5.17 11.87 6.25
C ILE A 19 5.32 13.24 5.58
N GLN A 20 6.37 13.46 4.82
CA GLN A 20 6.60 14.71 4.11
C GLN A 20 5.50 15.01 3.09
N THR A 21 5.08 13.98 2.35
CA THR A 21 4.01 14.10 1.37
C THR A 21 2.68 14.44 2.03
N ILE A 22 2.35 13.76 3.12
CA ILE A 22 1.14 14.02 3.89
C ILE A 22 1.14 15.44 4.44
N GLN A 23 2.24 15.90 5.01
CA GLN A 23 2.38 17.26 5.55
C GLN A 23 2.20 18.32 4.47
N ARG A 24 2.80 18.10 3.28
CA ARG A 24 2.67 19.02 2.16
C ARG A 24 1.23 19.09 1.66
N VAL A 25 0.58 17.94 1.48
CA VAL A 25 -0.80 17.87 1.02
C VAL A 25 -1.74 18.48 2.04
N ALA A 26 -1.52 18.26 3.32
CA ALA A 26 -2.32 18.86 4.39
C ALA A 26 -2.19 20.38 4.43
N THR A 27 -1.05 20.93 4.01
CA THR A 27 -0.82 22.36 3.96
C THR A 27 -1.49 23.00 2.74
N GLU A 28 -1.48 22.32 1.60
CA GLU A 28 -1.96 22.85 0.32
C GLU A 28 -3.46 22.71 0.11
N THR A 29 -4.05 21.66 0.62
CA THR A 29 -5.47 21.38 0.43
C THR A 29 -6.08 20.83 1.71
N ALA A 30 -7.36 21.15 1.95
CA ALA A 30 -8.16 20.46 2.94
C ALA A 30 -8.37 19.04 2.41
N VAL A 31 -7.58 18.12 2.86
CA VAL A 31 -7.27 16.83 2.25
C VAL A 31 -8.49 15.96 2.05
N GLU A 32 -8.90 15.79 0.81
CA GLU A 32 -9.88 14.78 0.44
C GLU A 32 -9.21 13.41 0.27
N ASN A 33 -7.95 13.39 -0.18
CA ASN A 33 -7.19 12.17 -0.39
C ASN A 33 -5.85 12.22 0.30
N SER A 34 -5.42 11.08 0.87
CA SER A 34 -4.08 10.88 1.38
C SER A 34 -3.34 9.91 0.47
N VAL A 35 -2.02 9.92 0.52
CA VAL A 35 -1.20 9.10 -0.35
C VAL A 35 -0.30 8.16 0.44
N THR A 36 0.00 7.03 -0.18
CA THR A 36 1.01 6.07 0.28
C THR A 36 1.99 5.88 -0.86
N VAL A 37 3.27 5.97 -0.57
CA VAL A 37 4.30 5.74 -1.58
C VAL A 37 4.78 4.30 -1.51
N PHE A 38 4.70 3.59 -2.62
CA PHE A 38 5.24 2.24 -2.72
C PHE A 38 6.61 2.30 -3.38
N HIS A 39 7.62 1.86 -2.66
CA HIS A 39 9.00 1.87 -3.13
C HIS A 39 9.29 0.60 -3.94
N ILE A 40 9.98 0.77 -5.06
CA ILE A 40 10.29 -0.33 -5.98
C ILE A 40 11.81 -0.35 -6.21
N ASP A 41 12.39 -1.57 -6.23
CA ASP A 41 13.84 -1.73 -6.32
C ASP A 41 14.44 -1.30 -7.67
N ASN A 42 13.68 -1.40 -8.76
CA ASN A 42 14.18 -1.02 -10.08
C ASN A 42 13.03 -0.77 -11.06
N ASP A 43 13.36 -0.18 -12.21
CA ASP A 43 12.40 0.17 -13.26
C ASP A 43 11.76 -1.05 -13.93
N GLU A 44 12.47 -2.17 -13.98
CA GLU A 44 11.93 -3.40 -14.55
C GLU A 44 10.74 -3.90 -13.73
N VAL A 45 10.87 -3.91 -12.42
CA VAL A 45 9.78 -4.27 -11.51
C VAL A 45 8.62 -3.29 -11.63
N LYS A 46 8.93 -2.00 -11.74
CA LYS A 46 7.92 -0.97 -11.97
C LYS A 46 7.14 -1.23 -13.25
N GLY A 47 7.83 -1.55 -14.34
CA GLY A 47 7.19 -1.89 -15.61
C GLY A 47 6.28 -3.12 -15.50
N ARG A 48 6.68 -4.11 -14.73
CA ARG A 48 5.89 -5.33 -14.51
C ARG A 48 4.62 -5.04 -13.69
N ILE A 49 4.71 -4.17 -12.71
CA ILE A 49 3.55 -3.74 -11.91
C ILE A 49 2.56 -2.98 -12.79
N ILE A 50 3.05 -2.11 -13.65
CA ILE A 50 2.20 -1.36 -14.58
C ILE A 50 1.52 -2.31 -15.57
N GLY A 51 2.29 -3.20 -16.15
CA GLY A 51 1.82 -4.13 -17.18
C GLY A 51 1.59 -3.45 -18.52
N ARG A 52 1.28 -4.27 -19.53
CA ARG A 52 0.99 -3.75 -20.87
C ARG A 52 -0.22 -2.83 -20.83
N GLU A 53 -0.07 -1.62 -21.34
CA GLU A 53 -1.14 -0.63 -21.42
C GLU A 53 -1.78 -0.31 -20.06
N GLY A 54 -1.02 -0.50 -18.98
CA GLY A 54 -1.53 -0.29 -17.63
C GLY A 54 -2.48 -1.35 -17.12
N ARG A 55 -2.50 -2.53 -17.72
CA ARG A 55 -3.41 -3.63 -17.38
C ARG A 55 -3.36 -4.00 -15.90
N ASN A 56 -2.16 -4.14 -15.35
CA ASN A 56 -1.98 -4.56 -13.97
C ASN A 56 -2.38 -3.46 -12.99
N ILE A 57 -2.04 -2.22 -13.30
CA ILE A 57 -2.47 -1.08 -12.49
C ILE A 57 -3.99 -0.97 -12.48
N ARG A 58 -4.65 -1.11 -13.62
CA ARG A 58 -6.11 -1.07 -13.67
C ARG A 58 -6.74 -2.19 -12.86
N ALA A 59 -6.15 -3.39 -12.89
CA ALA A 59 -6.62 -4.51 -12.07
C ALA A 59 -6.47 -4.22 -10.58
N LEU A 60 -5.34 -3.63 -10.17
CA LEU A 60 -5.11 -3.22 -8.79
C LEU A 60 -6.11 -2.14 -8.35
N GLU A 61 -6.33 -1.14 -9.16
CA GLU A 61 -7.29 -0.08 -8.88
C GLU A 61 -8.71 -0.62 -8.72
N ALA A 62 -9.12 -1.50 -9.63
CA ALA A 62 -10.45 -2.11 -9.58
C ALA A 62 -10.63 -3.00 -8.34
N ALA A 63 -9.61 -3.76 -7.97
CA ALA A 63 -9.69 -4.68 -6.85
C ALA A 63 -9.61 -3.98 -5.48
N THR A 64 -8.89 -2.87 -5.39
CA THR A 64 -8.64 -2.18 -4.11
C THR A 64 -9.47 -0.91 -3.94
N GLY A 65 -9.92 -0.33 -5.02
CA GLY A 65 -10.66 0.95 -4.97
C GLY A 65 -9.77 2.16 -4.75
N VAL A 66 -8.47 2.04 -4.98
CA VAL A 66 -7.53 3.16 -4.87
C VAL A 66 -7.23 3.73 -6.25
N GLU A 67 -6.66 4.93 -6.30
CA GLU A 67 -6.09 5.50 -7.49
C GLU A 67 -4.58 5.32 -7.46
N ILE A 68 -4.00 4.80 -8.53
CA ILE A 68 -2.56 4.58 -8.61
C ILE A 68 -1.98 5.58 -9.60
N VAL A 69 -1.07 6.41 -9.10
CA VAL A 69 -0.40 7.43 -9.89
C VAL A 69 1.02 6.95 -10.20
N VAL A 70 1.31 6.80 -11.48
CA VAL A 70 2.65 6.45 -11.96
C VAL A 70 3.21 7.70 -12.63
N ASP A 71 4.23 8.26 -12.02
CA ASP A 71 4.91 9.43 -12.55
C ASP A 71 6.33 9.09 -12.98
N ASP A 72 7.10 10.12 -13.35
CA ASP A 72 8.48 9.95 -13.76
C ASP A 72 9.44 9.70 -12.60
N THR A 73 8.93 9.71 -11.35
CA THR A 73 9.76 9.42 -10.19
C THR A 73 10.27 7.99 -10.28
N PRO A 74 11.57 7.75 -10.36
CA PRO A 74 12.09 6.40 -10.43
C PRO A 74 11.86 5.66 -9.12
N GLU A 75 11.63 4.36 -9.24
CA GLU A 75 11.54 3.45 -8.10
C GLU A 75 10.40 3.73 -7.12
N ALA A 76 9.35 4.44 -7.57
CA ALA A 76 8.20 4.71 -6.72
C ALA A 76 6.89 4.74 -7.51
N ILE A 77 5.84 4.27 -6.85
CA ILE A 77 4.46 4.37 -7.32
C ILE A 77 3.63 4.98 -6.19
N VAL A 78 2.78 5.93 -6.52
CA VAL A 78 1.94 6.60 -5.52
C VAL A 78 0.55 5.96 -5.50
N ILE A 79 0.12 5.57 -4.31
CA ILE A 79 -1.22 5.03 -4.06
C ILE A 79 -2.03 6.13 -3.38
N SER A 80 -3.12 6.55 -4.00
CA SER A 80 -3.96 7.63 -3.49
C SER A 80 -5.37 7.13 -3.19
N ALA A 81 -5.84 7.38 -1.98
CA ALA A 81 -7.21 7.08 -1.59
C ALA A 81 -7.53 7.81 -0.28
N PHE A 82 -8.80 8.12 -0.10
CA PHE A 82 -9.28 8.68 1.13
C PHE A 82 -9.15 7.69 2.30
N ASP A 83 -9.47 6.41 2.03
CA ASP A 83 -9.46 5.37 3.05
C ASP A 83 -8.05 4.79 3.26
N PRO A 84 -7.46 4.96 4.45
CA PRO A 84 -6.13 4.42 4.73
C PRO A 84 -6.09 2.89 4.68
N VAL A 85 -7.20 2.22 4.96
CA VAL A 85 -7.27 0.75 4.91
C VAL A 85 -7.11 0.26 3.47
N ARG A 86 -7.76 0.91 2.52
CA ARG A 86 -7.63 0.57 1.10
C ARG A 86 -6.20 0.78 0.61
N ARG A 87 -5.56 1.87 1.01
CA ARG A 87 -4.16 2.12 0.66
C ARG A 87 -3.24 1.05 1.21
N GLU A 88 -3.46 0.63 2.44
CA GLU A 88 -2.66 -0.42 3.08
C GLU A 88 -2.86 -1.78 2.39
N ILE A 89 -4.10 -2.12 2.05
CA ILE A 89 -4.41 -3.34 1.30
C ILE A 89 -3.66 -3.34 -0.04
N CYS A 90 -3.70 -2.23 -0.76
CA CYS A 90 -3.02 -2.09 -2.04
C CYS A 90 -1.50 -2.23 -1.87
N ARG A 91 -0.93 -1.57 -0.89
CA ARG A 91 0.51 -1.63 -0.60
C ARG A 91 0.96 -3.06 -0.30
N LEU A 92 0.25 -3.75 0.58
CA LEU A 92 0.57 -5.12 0.94
C LEU A 92 0.41 -6.08 -0.24
N ALA A 93 -0.64 -5.89 -1.04
CA ALA A 93 -0.85 -6.70 -2.24
C ALA A 93 0.29 -6.51 -3.24
N MET A 94 0.70 -5.27 -3.48
CA MET A 94 1.82 -4.97 -4.37
C MET A 94 3.12 -5.59 -3.85
N HIS A 95 3.35 -5.52 -2.55
CA HIS A 95 4.52 -6.13 -1.94
C HIS A 95 4.56 -7.65 -2.16
N GLN A 96 3.43 -8.31 -1.95
CA GLN A 96 3.33 -9.77 -2.17
C GLN A 96 3.51 -10.13 -3.65
N LEU A 97 2.95 -9.34 -4.55
CA LEU A 97 3.09 -9.57 -5.99
C LEU A 97 4.53 -9.45 -6.45
N VAL A 98 5.24 -8.45 -5.95
CA VAL A 98 6.67 -8.26 -6.26
C VAL A 98 7.50 -9.43 -5.71
N ALA A 99 7.24 -9.84 -4.48
CA ALA A 99 7.96 -10.93 -3.84
C ALA A 99 7.70 -12.28 -4.54
N ASP A 100 6.47 -12.51 -4.99
CA ASP A 100 6.05 -13.71 -5.68
C ASP A 100 6.57 -13.76 -7.13
N GLY A 101 6.71 -12.61 -7.76
CA GLY A 101 7.18 -12.50 -9.14
C GLY A 101 6.12 -12.72 -10.21
N ARG A 102 4.92 -13.13 -9.83
CA ARG A 102 3.81 -13.34 -10.77
C ARG A 102 2.86 -12.15 -10.70
N ILE A 103 2.97 -11.28 -11.67
CA ILE A 103 2.17 -10.05 -11.72
C ILE A 103 1.30 -10.09 -12.99
N HIS A 104 0.05 -10.48 -12.82
CA HIS A 104 -0.97 -10.48 -13.87
C HIS A 104 -2.35 -10.34 -13.24
N PRO A 105 -3.38 -9.92 -14.01
CA PRO A 105 -4.69 -9.57 -13.42
C PRO A 105 -5.32 -10.65 -12.55
N ALA A 106 -5.29 -11.91 -12.98
CA ALA A 106 -5.88 -13.00 -12.19
C ALA A 106 -5.17 -13.18 -10.85
N ARG A 107 -3.84 -13.09 -10.84
CA ARG A 107 -3.06 -13.19 -9.61
C ARG A 107 -3.27 -11.97 -8.71
N ILE A 108 -3.42 -10.80 -9.31
CA ILE A 108 -3.71 -9.56 -8.58
C ILE A 108 -5.03 -9.71 -7.81
N GLU A 109 -6.07 -10.20 -8.44
CA GLU A 109 -7.36 -10.43 -7.79
C GLU A 109 -7.25 -11.40 -6.62
N GLU A 110 -6.53 -12.50 -6.78
CA GLU A 110 -6.28 -13.47 -5.72
C GLU A 110 -5.55 -12.86 -4.53
N VAL A 111 -4.45 -12.17 -4.80
CA VAL A 111 -3.61 -11.57 -3.75
C VAL A 111 -4.37 -10.48 -3.02
N VAL A 112 -5.09 -9.63 -3.73
CA VAL A 112 -5.88 -8.57 -3.11
C VAL A 112 -6.96 -9.15 -2.19
N ALA A 113 -7.66 -10.17 -2.65
CA ALA A 113 -8.69 -10.83 -1.84
C ALA A 113 -8.11 -11.44 -0.55
N LYS A 114 -6.96 -12.08 -0.66
CA LYS A 114 -6.25 -12.66 0.47
C LYS A 114 -5.78 -11.60 1.46
N VAL A 115 -5.15 -10.54 0.96
CA VAL A 115 -4.66 -9.45 1.80
C VAL A 115 -5.81 -8.72 2.47
N LYS A 116 -6.88 -8.46 1.74
CA LYS A 116 -8.07 -7.82 2.27
C LYS A 116 -8.63 -8.59 3.47
N LYS A 117 -8.72 -9.90 3.34
CA LYS A 117 -9.18 -10.76 4.44
C LYS A 117 -8.24 -10.68 5.64
N GLN A 118 -6.92 -10.74 5.41
CA GLN A 118 -5.92 -10.65 6.47
C GLN A 118 -5.99 -9.32 7.21
N VAL A 119 -6.13 -8.23 6.49
CA VAL A 119 -6.23 -6.88 7.08
C VAL A 119 -7.52 -6.74 7.87
N GLU A 120 -8.64 -7.23 7.36
CA GLU A 120 -9.91 -7.21 8.07
C GLU A 120 -9.83 -8.00 9.38
N GLU A 121 -9.20 -9.16 9.38
CA GLU A 121 -8.99 -9.97 10.57
C GLU A 121 -8.11 -9.24 11.60
N GLU A 122 -7.03 -8.61 11.17
CA GLU A 122 -6.17 -7.82 12.03
C GLU A 122 -6.91 -6.64 12.67
N ILE A 123 -7.72 -5.94 11.90
CA ILE A 123 -8.51 -4.83 12.41
C ILE A 123 -9.49 -5.32 13.49
N ILE A 124 -10.14 -6.44 13.26
CA ILE A 124 -11.06 -7.05 14.24
C ILE A 124 -10.30 -7.43 15.52
N GLU A 125 -9.15 -8.07 15.39
CA GLU A 125 -8.33 -8.43 16.55
C GLU A 125 -7.86 -7.22 17.32
N THR A 126 -7.36 -6.20 16.63
CA THR A 126 -6.94 -4.95 17.26
C THR A 126 -8.11 -4.27 17.96
N GLY A 127 -9.27 -4.26 17.32
CA GLY A 127 -10.50 -3.72 17.90
C GLY A 127 -10.92 -4.49 19.16
N LYS A 128 -10.82 -5.80 19.14
CA LYS A 128 -11.12 -6.64 20.32
C LYS A 128 -10.16 -6.37 21.46
N ARG A 129 -8.85 -6.25 21.18
CA ARG A 129 -7.85 -5.93 22.20
C ARG A 129 -8.12 -4.57 22.79
N THR A 130 -8.38 -3.58 21.97
CA THR A 130 -8.70 -2.24 22.41
C THR A 130 -9.97 -2.24 23.27
N THR A 131 -10.99 -3.00 22.87
CA THR A 131 -12.23 -3.13 23.63
C THR A 131 -12.00 -3.79 24.98
N ILE A 132 -11.17 -4.83 25.04
CA ILE A 132 -10.80 -5.50 26.29
C ILE A 132 -10.05 -4.53 27.21
N ASP A 133 -9.07 -3.81 26.67
CA ASP A 133 -8.28 -2.86 27.43
C ASP A 133 -9.14 -1.70 27.94
N LEU A 134 -10.05 -1.20 27.11
CA LEU A 134 -10.97 -0.13 27.47
C LEU A 134 -12.17 -0.64 28.29
N GLY A 135 -12.50 -1.92 28.17
CA GLY A 135 -13.58 -2.55 28.96
C GLY A 135 -13.31 -2.47 30.46
N VAL A 136 -12.05 -2.44 30.85
CA VAL A 136 -11.64 -2.20 32.23
C VAL A 136 -12.08 -0.79 32.70
N HIS A 137 -12.33 0.12 31.78
CA HIS A 137 -12.74 1.49 32.07
C HIS A 137 -14.25 1.72 31.90
N GLY A 138 -15.03 0.67 31.87
CA GLY A 138 -16.47 0.79 32.02
C GLY A 138 -17.25 1.01 30.74
N LEU A 139 -16.82 0.44 29.68
CA LEU A 139 -17.65 0.39 28.48
C LEU A 139 -18.63 -0.78 28.51
#